data_4fd3325c5f9617586367d93b976a314c
#
_entry.id   4fd3325c5f9617586367d93b976a314c
#
_cell.length_a   1.000
_cell.length_b   1.000
_cell.length_c   1.000
_cell.angle_alpha   90.00
_cell.angle_beta   90.00
_cell.angle_gamma   90.00
#
_symmetry.space_group_name_H-M   'P 1'
#
loop_
_entity.id
_entity.type
_entity.pdbx_description
1 polymer ?
#
loop_
_entity_poly.entity_id
_entity_poly.type
_entity_poly.pdbx_seq_one_letter_code
_entity_poly.pdbx_strand_id
1 'polypeptide(L)'
;MIRNADAVPFGYEPPAEQRKGTLIYYDSFEHTTDEELDAAAWQIEILSFAKLVLYPLHEETVRRMTKEPVTANYKREDRLHKWKRERVRSDIVIEGFEGKRKRYTPIDSALRYLTEKYKSPYFLYMTPQTANMFASYSSFEEWIVKLRLLLFAEPREVHPRLEKYRHRWKTVGETKAERNESE
;
A
#
# COMPACT_ATOMS: atom_id res chain seq x y z
N MET A 1 7.23 23.53 -33.20
CA MET A 1 7.60 23.03 -33.07
C MET A 1 7.87 21.91 -33.00
N ILE A 2 8.16 21.26 -33.13
CA ILE A 2 8.41 20.22 -33.05
C ILE A 2 9.18 19.70 -32.75
N ARG A 3 9.46 19.47 -32.40
CA ARG A 3 10.20 18.90 -31.98
C ARG A 3 10.79 17.91 -32.37
N ASN A 4 11.28 17.58 -32.20
CA ASN A 4 12.16 16.58 -32.40
C ASN A 4 11.93 15.44 -31.56
N ALA A 5 10.74 15.14 -31.41
CA ALA A 5 10.22 14.13 -30.55
C ALA A 5 10.77 12.76 -30.81
N ASP A 6 11.19 12.54 -32.00
CA ASP A 6 11.69 11.27 -32.43
C ASP A 6 13.12 11.03 -32.01
N ALA A 7 13.79 11.99 -31.47
CA ALA A 7 15.16 11.83 -31.02
C ALA A 7 15.26 11.31 -29.59
N VAL A 8 14.87 10.07 -29.36
CA VAL A 8 14.94 9.45 -28.05
C VAL A 8 16.37 8.94 -27.80
N PRO A 9 17.03 9.40 -26.74
CA PRO A 9 18.38 8.94 -26.45
C PRO A 9 18.44 7.45 -26.16
N PHE A 10 19.54 6.84 -26.49
CA PHE A 10 19.80 5.45 -26.14
C PHE A 10 19.80 5.32 -24.62
N GLY A 11 19.10 4.31 -24.09
CA GLY A 11 18.97 4.12 -22.66
C GLY A 11 17.87 4.94 -22.02
N TYR A 12 17.01 5.56 -22.83
CA TYR A 12 15.88 6.33 -22.32
C TYR A 12 14.96 5.47 -21.46
N GLU A 13 14.60 6.01 -20.28
CA GLU A 13 13.61 5.39 -19.41
C GLU A 13 12.30 6.13 -19.53
N PRO A 14 11.16 5.40 -19.51
CA PRO A 14 9.86 6.06 -19.58
C PRO A 14 9.69 7.10 -18.48
N PRO A 15 9.05 8.25 -18.76
CA PRO A 15 8.77 9.24 -17.74
C PRO A 15 7.92 8.66 -16.60
N ALA A 16 8.08 9.22 -15.41
CA ALA A 16 7.30 8.81 -14.25
C ALA A 16 5.80 8.93 -14.48
N GLU A 17 5.36 9.84 -15.36
CA GLU A 17 3.96 10.03 -15.70
C GLU A 17 3.34 8.82 -16.42
N GLN A 18 4.16 7.90 -16.95
CA GLN A 18 3.64 6.67 -17.54
C GLN A 18 3.26 5.65 -16.49
N ARG A 19 3.74 5.84 -15.27
CA ARG A 19 3.35 5.03 -14.13
C ARG A 19 2.10 5.67 -13.53
N LYS A 20 1.13 4.84 -13.16
CA LYS A 20 -0.16 5.34 -12.70
C LYS A 20 -0.55 4.72 -11.36
N GLY A 21 -1.10 5.55 -10.50
CA GLY A 21 -1.74 5.09 -9.29
C GLY A 21 -0.81 5.00 -8.09
N THR A 22 -1.41 4.58 -7.01
CA THR A 22 -0.78 4.59 -5.69
C THR A 22 -0.92 3.24 -5.03
N LEU A 23 0.20 2.68 -4.57
CA LEU A 23 0.21 1.51 -3.72
C LEU A 23 0.26 2.01 -2.28
N ILE A 24 -0.75 1.70 -1.49
CA ILE A 24 -0.85 2.14 -0.10
C ILE A 24 -0.56 0.93 0.80
N TYR A 25 0.53 0.99 1.55
CA TYR A 25 0.90 -0.03 2.50
C TYR A 25 0.29 0.36 3.85
N TYR A 26 -0.82 -0.28 4.18
CA TYR A 26 -1.62 -0.01 5.38
C TYR A 26 -1.24 -1.02 6.47
N ASP A 27 -0.50 -0.57 7.47
CA ASP A 27 0.03 -1.46 8.51
C ASP A 27 0.45 -0.67 9.75
N SER A 28 0.63 -1.36 10.86
CA SER A 28 1.24 -0.75 12.05
C SER A 28 2.73 -0.54 11.86
N PHE A 29 3.39 -1.39 11.08
CA PHE A 29 4.84 -1.46 10.90
C PHE A 29 5.59 -1.79 12.19
N GLU A 30 4.92 -2.47 13.13
CA GLU A 30 5.55 -2.85 14.40
C GLU A 30 6.67 -3.86 14.21
N HIS A 31 6.43 -4.87 13.40
CA HIS A 31 7.39 -5.95 13.18
C HIS A 31 7.88 -6.04 11.73
N THR A 32 7.63 -5.00 10.94
CA THR A 32 8.00 -4.99 9.54
C THR A 32 9.52 -4.87 9.38
N THR A 33 10.11 -5.79 8.62
CA THR A 33 11.55 -5.79 8.37
C THR A 33 11.90 -4.91 7.18
N ASP A 34 13.19 -4.56 7.05
CA ASP A 34 13.67 -3.82 5.91
C ASP A 34 13.44 -4.60 4.60
N GLU A 35 13.58 -5.93 4.64
CA GLU A 35 13.33 -6.80 3.50
C GLU A 35 11.86 -6.74 3.06
N GLU A 36 10.94 -6.67 4.01
CA GLU A 36 9.52 -6.53 3.69
C GLU A 36 9.20 -5.16 3.10
N LEU A 37 9.85 -4.11 3.57
CA LEU A 37 9.71 -2.77 3.00
C LEU A 37 10.30 -2.72 1.59
N ASP A 38 11.45 -3.36 1.38
CA ASP A 38 12.07 -3.45 0.06
C ASP A 38 11.17 -4.24 -0.91
N ALA A 39 10.52 -5.29 -0.42
CA ALA A 39 9.57 -6.06 -1.22
C ALA A 39 8.38 -5.20 -1.64
N ALA A 40 7.87 -4.34 -0.76
CA ALA A 40 6.79 -3.41 -1.09
C ALA A 40 7.25 -2.41 -2.16
N ALA A 41 8.44 -1.87 -2.02
CA ALA A 41 9.00 -0.95 -3.01
C ALA A 41 9.17 -1.63 -4.37
N TRP A 42 9.51 -2.91 -4.37
CA TRP A 42 9.63 -3.68 -5.60
C TRP A 42 8.26 -3.85 -6.29
N GLN A 43 7.17 -3.91 -5.53
CA GLN A 43 5.84 -4.02 -6.11
C GLN A 43 5.47 -2.82 -6.99
N ILE A 44 5.94 -1.62 -6.66
CA ILE A 44 5.66 -0.46 -7.50
C ILE A 44 6.38 -0.55 -8.85
N GLU A 45 7.53 -1.22 -8.92
CA GLU A 45 8.20 -1.48 -10.18
C GLU A 45 7.42 -2.51 -11.01
N ILE A 46 7.04 -3.63 -10.38
CA ILE A 46 6.32 -4.73 -11.05
C ILE A 46 4.97 -4.26 -11.60
N LEU A 47 4.23 -3.47 -10.82
CA LEU A 47 2.87 -3.06 -11.16
C LEU A 47 2.80 -1.65 -11.76
N SER A 48 3.93 -1.03 -11.98
CA SER A 48 4.05 0.31 -12.60
C SER A 48 3.24 1.39 -11.86
N PHE A 49 3.29 1.38 -10.55
CA PHE A 49 2.71 2.46 -9.74
C PHE A 49 3.60 3.71 -9.76
N ALA A 50 2.98 4.86 -9.63
CA ALA A 50 3.71 6.12 -9.54
C ALA A 50 4.28 6.34 -8.14
N LYS A 51 3.65 5.77 -7.11
CA LYS A 51 4.00 6.07 -5.74
C LYS A 51 3.69 4.93 -4.79
N LEU A 52 4.57 4.74 -3.80
CA LEU A 52 4.33 3.89 -2.64
C LEU A 52 4.09 4.80 -1.45
N VAL A 53 2.95 4.66 -0.80
CA VAL A 53 2.62 5.39 0.42
C VAL A 53 2.64 4.42 1.59
N LEU A 54 3.54 4.62 2.54
CA LEU A 54 3.57 3.86 3.78
C LEU A 54 2.65 4.58 4.77
N TYR A 55 1.62 3.88 5.23
CA TYR A 55 0.60 4.46 6.11
C TYR A 55 0.65 3.78 7.48
N PRO A 56 1.46 4.31 8.42
CA PRO A 56 1.57 3.71 9.75
C PRO A 56 0.36 4.05 10.62
N LEU A 57 -0.21 3.00 11.22
CA LEU A 57 -1.37 3.13 12.09
C LEU A 57 -0.97 3.65 13.47
N HIS A 58 -1.76 4.55 14.04
CA HIS A 58 -1.59 5.01 15.40
C HIS A 58 -1.91 3.89 16.40
N GLU A 59 -1.32 3.93 17.58
CA GLU A 59 -1.55 2.92 18.64
C GLU A 59 -3.03 2.72 18.92
N GLU A 60 -3.80 3.81 18.94
CA GLU A 60 -5.24 3.74 19.21
C GLU A 60 -6.00 3.00 18.12
N THR A 61 -5.57 3.14 16.87
CA THR A 61 -6.16 2.42 15.75
C THR A 61 -5.80 0.94 15.83
N VAL A 62 -4.54 0.62 16.10
CA VAL A 62 -4.09 -0.76 16.27
C VAL A 62 -4.86 -1.43 17.42
N ARG A 63 -5.05 -0.72 18.52
CA ARG A 63 -5.74 -1.25 19.69
C ARG A 63 -7.19 -1.61 19.38
N ARG A 64 -7.84 -0.87 18.48
CA ARG A 64 -9.20 -1.19 18.02
C ARG A 64 -9.25 -2.35 17.06
N MET A 65 -8.18 -2.59 16.31
CA MET A 65 -8.12 -3.64 15.29
C MET A 65 -7.61 -4.95 15.86
N THR A 66 -6.64 -4.89 16.75
CA THR A 66 -6.05 -6.06 17.37
C THR A 66 -5.83 -5.78 18.85
N LYS A 67 -5.53 -6.81 19.64
CA LYS A 67 -5.19 -6.63 21.04
C LYS A 67 -3.70 -6.73 21.29
N GLU A 68 -2.92 -6.73 20.23
CA GLU A 68 -1.47 -6.84 20.32
C GLU A 68 -0.85 -5.51 20.77
N PRO A 69 0.20 -5.55 21.59
CA PRO A 69 0.89 -4.33 21.98
C PRO A 69 1.63 -3.73 20.77
N VAL A 70 1.71 -2.42 20.76
CA VAL A 70 2.40 -1.71 19.69
C VAL A 70 3.14 -0.52 20.32
N THR A 71 4.34 -0.23 19.79
CA THR A 71 5.13 0.91 20.26
C THR A 71 4.53 2.22 19.76
N ALA A 72 4.99 3.33 20.32
CA ALA A 72 4.49 4.64 19.95
C ALA A 72 4.67 4.92 18.46
N ASN A 73 3.67 5.55 17.86
CA ASN A 73 3.64 5.84 16.43
C ASN A 73 4.91 6.56 15.96
N TYR A 74 5.40 7.56 16.71
CA TYR A 74 6.57 8.33 16.29
C TYR A 74 7.82 7.46 16.14
N LYS A 75 7.99 6.43 16.97
CA LYS A 75 9.14 5.52 16.87
C LYS A 75 9.07 4.67 15.61
N ARG A 76 7.88 4.23 15.24
CA ARG A 76 7.68 3.46 14.03
C ARG A 76 7.88 4.32 12.78
N GLU A 77 7.37 5.56 12.81
CA GLU A 77 7.61 6.51 11.73
C GLU A 77 9.09 6.82 11.55
N ASP A 78 9.82 7.02 12.66
CA ASP A 78 11.27 7.29 12.61
C ASP A 78 12.02 6.15 11.93
N ARG A 79 11.64 4.91 12.23
CA ARG A 79 12.26 3.74 11.60
C ARG A 79 11.97 3.69 10.09
N LEU A 80 10.75 4.03 9.69
CA LEU A 80 10.40 4.10 8.27
C LEU A 80 11.18 5.21 7.56
N HIS A 81 11.32 6.37 8.19
CA HIS A 81 12.12 7.47 7.62
C HIS A 81 13.58 7.07 7.47
N LYS A 82 14.14 6.33 8.44
CA LYS A 82 15.51 5.84 8.35
C LYS A 82 15.66 4.91 7.16
N TRP A 83 14.76 3.96 6.99
CA TRP A 83 14.76 3.03 5.86
C TRP A 83 14.69 3.80 4.54
N LYS A 84 13.78 4.76 4.45
CA LYS A 84 13.60 5.56 3.22
C LYS A 84 14.87 6.35 2.87
N ARG A 85 15.52 6.97 3.86
CA ARG A 85 16.75 7.75 3.63
C ARG A 85 17.85 6.91 3.00
N GLU A 86 17.93 5.65 3.39
CA GLU A 86 18.93 4.72 2.87
C GLU A 86 18.66 4.29 1.42
N ARG A 87 17.43 4.47 0.92
CA ARG A 87 17.04 4.08 -0.46
C ARG A 87 17.10 5.24 -1.45
N VAL A 88 17.09 6.47 -0.98
CA VAL A 88 17.18 7.68 -1.83
C VAL A 88 16.16 7.63 -2.97
N ARG A 89 14.88 7.41 -2.64
CA ARG A 89 13.80 7.34 -3.62
C ARG A 89 12.73 8.38 -3.35
N SER A 90 12.33 9.12 -4.40
CA SER A 90 11.32 10.16 -4.32
C SER A 90 9.89 9.63 -4.48
N ASP A 91 9.75 8.40 -4.97
CA ASP A 91 8.44 7.77 -5.19
C ASP A 91 7.89 7.07 -3.94
N ILE A 92 8.58 7.17 -2.82
CA ILE A 92 8.15 6.61 -1.53
C ILE A 92 7.77 7.75 -0.59
N VAL A 93 6.57 7.69 -0.02
CA VAL A 93 6.06 8.68 0.92
C VAL A 93 5.70 7.98 2.23
N ILE A 94 6.07 8.58 3.36
CA ILE A 94 5.62 8.12 4.67
C ILE A 94 4.52 9.07 5.11
N GLU A 95 3.30 8.54 5.24
CA GLU A 95 2.12 9.32 5.52
C GLU A 95 1.89 9.45 7.04
N GLY A 96 2.07 10.63 7.57
CA GLY A 96 1.97 10.87 9.01
C GLY A 96 0.58 11.24 9.51
N PHE A 97 -0.47 10.96 8.75
CA PHE A 97 -1.83 11.39 9.06
C PHE A 97 -2.29 10.93 10.45
N GLU A 98 -2.15 9.67 10.78
CA GLU A 98 -2.59 9.16 12.08
C GLU A 98 -1.74 9.67 13.23
N GLY A 99 -0.44 9.80 13.01
CA GLY A 99 0.46 10.38 14.01
C GLY A 99 0.09 11.81 14.39
N LYS A 100 -0.37 12.59 13.43
CA LYS A 100 -0.82 13.96 13.67
C LYS A 100 -2.17 14.01 14.40
N ARG A 101 -3.07 13.08 14.08
CA ARG A 101 -4.37 12.99 14.73
C ARG A 101 -4.27 12.53 16.18
N LYS A 102 -3.32 11.65 16.47
CA LYS A 102 -3.06 11.09 17.81
C LYS A 102 -4.28 10.41 18.44
N ARG A 103 -5.11 9.77 17.61
CA ARG A 103 -6.33 9.08 18.07
C ARG A 103 -6.74 8.01 17.07
N TYR A 104 -7.71 7.22 17.48
CA TYR A 104 -8.30 6.19 16.60
C TYR A 104 -8.77 6.80 15.28
N THR A 105 -8.37 6.17 14.17
CA THR A 105 -8.79 6.57 12.83
C THR A 105 -9.47 5.38 12.17
N PRO A 106 -10.80 5.40 11.99
CA PRO A 106 -11.47 4.33 11.24
C PRO A 106 -10.90 4.20 9.84
N ILE A 107 -10.88 2.99 9.31
CA ILE A 107 -10.32 2.76 7.97
C ILE A 107 -11.07 3.59 6.91
N ASP A 108 -12.37 3.77 7.07
CA ASP A 108 -13.16 4.62 6.19
C ASP A 108 -12.61 6.05 6.11
N SER A 109 -12.27 6.63 7.25
CA SER A 109 -11.66 7.96 7.33
C SER A 109 -10.27 7.98 6.70
N ALA A 110 -9.48 6.94 6.96
CA ALA A 110 -8.14 6.82 6.41
C ALA A 110 -8.19 6.75 4.88
N LEU A 111 -9.07 5.91 4.34
CA LEU A 111 -9.19 5.74 2.89
C LEU A 111 -9.73 7.00 2.21
N ARG A 112 -10.66 7.69 2.86
CA ARG A 112 -11.18 8.95 2.32
C ARG A 112 -10.06 9.98 2.21
N TYR A 113 -9.26 10.12 3.26
CA TYR A 113 -8.12 11.03 3.25
C TYR A 113 -7.11 10.65 2.16
N LEU A 114 -6.76 9.36 2.08
CA LEU A 114 -5.75 8.88 1.12
C LEU A 114 -6.20 9.04 -0.33
N THR A 115 -7.47 8.74 -0.62
CA THR A 115 -7.98 8.83 -1.99
C THR A 115 -8.21 10.27 -2.45
N GLU A 116 -8.36 11.19 -1.50
CA GLU A 116 -8.42 12.62 -1.83
C GLU A 116 -7.02 13.20 -2.08
N LYS A 117 -6.00 12.68 -1.40
CA LYS A 117 -4.64 13.20 -1.47
C LYS A 117 -3.82 12.61 -2.62
N TYR A 118 -3.99 11.32 -2.89
CA TYR A 118 -3.19 10.59 -3.86
C TYR A 118 -4.02 10.19 -5.08
N LYS A 119 -3.33 9.82 -6.16
CA LYS A 119 -3.98 9.55 -7.45
C LYS A 119 -4.35 8.09 -7.64
N SER A 120 -5.53 7.87 -8.21
CA SER A 120 -6.01 6.56 -8.62
C SER A 120 -5.22 6.01 -9.82
N PRO A 121 -5.25 4.71 -10.06
CA PRO A 121 -5.92 3.68 -9.28
C PRO A 121 -5.22 3.39 -7.96
N TYR A 122 -5.98 2.86 -6.99
CA TYR A 122 -5.47 2.58 -5.66
C TYR A 122 -5.43 1.09 -5.39
N PHE A 123 -4.29 0.63 -4.85
CA PHE A 123 -4.16 -0.71 -4.31
C PHE A 123 -3.77 -0.60 -2.83
N LEU A 124 -4.43 -1.35 -1.99
CA LEU A 124 -4.05 -1.48 -0.58
C LEU A 124 -3.20 -2.72 -0.42
N TYR A 125 -1.98 -2.52 0.06
CA TYR A 125 -1.02 -3.56 0.35
C TYR A 125 -1.12 -3.87 1.85
N MET A 126 -1.46 -5.10 2.21
CA MET A 126 -1.73 -5.43 3.60
C MET A 126 -1.58 -6.93 3.88
N THR A 127 -1.52 -7.26 5.18
CA THR A 127 -1.47 -8.65 5.61
C THR A 127 -2.82 -9.33 5.39
N PRO A 128 -2.84 -10.67 5.29
CA PRO A 128 -4.11 -11.41 5.22
C PRO A 128 -5.03 -11.12 6.40
N GLN A 129 -4.47 -10.96 7.60
CA GLN A 129 -5.23 -10.68 8.81
C GLN A 129 -5.92 -9.33 8.72
N THR A 130 -5.20 -8.32 8.26
CA THR A 130 -5.76 -6.97 8.08
C THR A 130 -6.86 -6.98 7.01
N ALA A 131 -6.68 -7.76 5.94
CA ALA A 131 -7.68 -7.88 4.89
C ALA A 131 -8.98 -8.48 5.42
N ASN A 132 -8.90 -9.55 6.22
CA ASN A 132 -10.07 -10.15 6.84
C ASN A 132 -10.77 -9.16 7.78
N MET A 133 -9.99 -8.40 8.52
CA MET A 133 -10.54 -7.40 9.43
C MET A 133 -11.27 -6.30 8.65
N PHE A 134 -10.65 -5.79 7.60
CA PHE A 134 -11.26 -4.81 6.72
C PHE A 134 -12.58 -5.35 6.12
N ALA A 135 -12.57 -6.60 5.67
CA ALA A 135 -13.76 -7.23 5.11
C ALA A 135 -14.91 -7.34 6.12
N SER A 136 -14.59 -7.37 7.42
CA SER A 136 -15.61 -7.45 8.47
C SER A 136 -16.32 -6.11 8.73
N TYR A 137 -15.75 -5.00 8.26
CA TYR A 137 -16.31 -3.68 8.51
C TYR A 137 -17.44 -3.34 7.54
N SER A 138 -18.40 -2.55 8.02
CA SER A 138 -19.56 -2.16 7.21
C SER A 138 -19.19 -1.34 5.98
N SER A 139 -18.06 -0.62 6.01
CA SER A 139 -17.59 0.20 4.89
C SER A 139 -16.87 -0.59 3.81
N PHE A 140 -16.59 -1.88 4.02
CA PHE A 140 -15.78 -2.67 3.09
C PHE A 140 -16.34 -2.68 1.66
N GLU A 141 -17.64 -2.96 1.52
CA GLU A 141 -18.24 -3.10 0.19
C GLU A 141 -18.27 -1.78 -0.58
N GLU A 142 -18.34 -0.67 0.13
CA GLU A 142 -18.25 0.66 -0.49
C GLU A 142 -16.85 0.89 -1.07
N TRP A 143 -15.82 0.47 -0.34
CA TRP A 143 -14.44 0.75 -0.75
C TRP A 143 -13.89 -0.26 -1.77
N ILE A 144 -14.24 -1.53 -1.64
CA ILE A 144 -13.65 -2.57 -2.49
C ILE A 144 -13.96 -2.38 -3.98
N VAL A 145 -15.02 -1.65 -4.31
CA VAL A 145 -15.36 -1.35 -5.70
C VAL A 145 -14.57 -0.15 -6.25
N LYS A 146 -13.93 0.62 -5.37
CA LYS A 146 -13.14 1.81 -5.74
C LYS A 146 -11.63 1.54 -5.74
N LEU A 147 -11.19 0.44 -5.15
CA LEU A 147 -9.79 0.09 -5.04
C LEU A 147 -9.62 -1.42 -5.09
N ARG A 148 -8.37 -1.87 -5.12
CA ARG A 148 -8.05 -3.29 -5.11
C ARG A 148 -7.13 -3.59 -3.94
N LEU A 149 -7.07 -4.85 -3.54
CA LEU A 149 -6.15 -5.27 -2.49
C LEU A 149 -5.01 -6.09 -3.09
N LEU A 150 -3.83 -5.91 -2.55
CA LEU A 150 -2.68 -6.75 -2.82
C LEU A 150 -2.26 -7.32 -1.46
N LEU A 151 -2.40 -8.63 -1.28
CA LEU A 151 -2.15 -9.27 0.00
C LEU A 151 -0.81 -9.98 0.00
N PHE A 152 -0.16 -10.02 1.15
CA PHE A 152 1.10 -10.73 1.32
C PHE A 152 0.96 -12.22 1.02
N ALA A 153 -0.21 -12.78 1.37
CA ALA A 153 -0.52 -14.20 1.17
C ALA A 153 -2.03 -14.40 1.24
N GLU A 154 -2.48 -15.57 0.83
CA GLU A 154 -3.88 -15.97 0.97
C GLU A 154 -4.23 -16.09 2.45
N PRO A 155 -5.35 -15.50 2.92
CA PRO A 155 -5.79 -15.72 4.30
C PRO A 155 -6.07 -17.21 4.55
N ARG A 156 -5.78 -17.68 5.75
CA ARG A 156 -6.09 -19.07 6.14
C ARG A 156 -7.58 -19.33 6.06
N GLU A 157 -8.36 -18.41 6.62
CA GLU A 157 -9.80 -18.43 6.53
C GLU A 157 -10.22 -17.16 5.80
N VAL A 158 -10.77 -17.30 4.61
CA VAL A 158 -11.16 -16.16 3.80
C VAL A 158 -12.52 -15.65 4.25
N HIS A 159 -12.60 -14.40 4.66
CA HIS A 159 -13.86 -13.79 5.05
C HIS A 159 -14.85 -13.87 3.88
N PRO A 160 -16.15 -14.13 4.13
CA PRO A 160 -17.15 -14.24 3.04
C PRO A 160 -17.16 -13.05 2.08
N ARG A 161 -16.96 -11.84 2.58
CA ARG A 161 -16.90 -10.67 1.70
C ARG A 161 -15.63 -10.63 0.84
N LEU A 162 -14.50 -11.15 1.34
CA LEU A 162 -13.31 -11.30 0.50
C LEU A 162 -13.57 -12.32 -0.60
N GLU A 163 -14.24 -13.42 -0.30
CA GLU A 163 -14.59 -14.42 -1.30
C GLU A 163 -15.53 -13.84 -2.34
N LYS A 164 -16.54 -13.09 -1.91
CA LYS A 164 -17.50 -12.42 -2.80
C LYS A 164 -16.80 -11.48 -3.79
N TYR A 165 -15.76 -10.80 -3.33
CA TYR A 165 -15.01 -9.85 -4.14
C TYR A 165 -13.65 -10.37 -4.57
N ARG A 166 -13.53 -11.69 -4.77
CA ARG A 166 -12.26 -12.34 -5.16
C ARG A 166 -11.61 -11.67 -6.37
N HIS A 167 -12.38 -11.16 -7.29
CA HIS A 167 -11.90 -10.48 -8.49
C HIS A 167 -11.28 -9.10 -8.21
N ARG A 168 -11.38 -8.61 -6.97
CA ARG A 168 -10.87 -7.29 -6.59
C ARG A 168 -9.57 -7.39 -5.77
N TRP A 169 -9.01 -8.57 -5.60
CA TRP A 169 -7.76 -8.70 -4.88
C TRP A 169 -6.95 -9.88 -5.39
N LYS A 170 -5.66 -9.84 -5.12
CA LYS A 170 -4.74 -10.93 -5.41
C LYS A 170 -3.59 -10.92 -4.41
N THR A 171 -2.79 -11.98 -4.44
CA THR A 171 -1.62 -12.08 -3.57
C THR A 171 -0.36 -11.69 -4.33
N VAL A 172 0.70 -11.40 -3.59
CA VAL A 172 2.02 -11.10 -4.14
C VAL A 172 2.54 -12.27 -4.98
N GLY A 173 2.27 -13.51 -4.53
CA GLY A 173 2.67 -14.70 -5.28
C GLY A 173 2.01 -14.80 -6.65
N GLU A 174 0.72 -14.49 -6.73
CA GLU A 174 -0.03 -14.49 -7.99
C GLU A 174 0.51 -13.44 -8.95
N THR A 175 0.79 -12.24 -8.47
CA THR A 175 1.37 -11.17 -9.28
C THR A 175 2.71 -11.59 -9.88
N LYS A 176 3.55 -12.24 -9.07
CA LYS A 176 4.85 -12.70 -9.50
C LYS A 176 4.74 -13.79 -10.56
N ALA A 177 3.78 -14.72 -10.39
CA ALA A 177 3.53 -15.79 -11.34
C ALA A 177 3.05 -15.22 -12.68
N GLU A 178 2.10 -14.28 -12.67
CA GLU A 178 1.61 -13.63 -13.89
C GLU A 178 2.74 -12.96 -14.65
N ARG A 179 3.68 -12.32 -13.97
CA ARG A 179 4.81 -11.69 -14.61
C ARG A 179 5.73 -12.71 -15.30
N ASN A 180 6.01 -13.81 -14.62
CA ASN A 180 6.86 -14.86 -15.17
C ASN A 180 6.24 -15.50 -16.42
N GLU A 181 4.92 -15.61 -16.47
CA GLU A 181 4.23 -16.15 -17.64
C GLU A 181 4.24 -15.18 -18.83
N SER A 182 4.42 -13.89 -18.56
CA SER A 182 4.43 -12.87 -19.60
C SER A 182 5.81 -12.69 -20.23
N GLU A 183 6.85 -13.25 -19.63
CA GLU A 183 8.23 -13.23 -20.15
C GLU A 183 8.54 -14.44 -20.98
#